data_383922d4ac19f59237e7e7fe966ae6d3
#
_entry.id   383922d4ac19f59237e7e7fe966ae6d3
#
_cell.length_a   1.000
_cell.length_b   1.000
_cell.length_c   1.000
_cell.angle_alpha   90.00
_cell.angle_beta   90.00
_cell.angle_gamma   90.00
#
_symmetry.space_group_name_H-M   'P 1'
#
loop_
_entity.id
_entity.type
_entity.pdbx_description
1 polymer ?
#
loop_
_entity_poly.entity_id
_entity_poly.type
_entity_poly.pdbx_seq_one_letter_code
_entity_poly.pdbx_strand_id
1 'polypeptide(L)'
;MSERVLVIASGNAGKIREFSSLLQNLPVRVEPQPVGIQVEESGNTFRDNALLKAQAVAEATGYWALADDSGLCVDALAGAPGVFSARYADSDLERIQRLLRELGDCTNRNARFSAALCIAAPDGSTLAEVEGHCEGLITFCTRGDQGFGYDPVFEVKNSGLTFAEMSLENKKKHGHRGRAFALLKPELEKLLGYNSDKDADKIANH
;
A
#
# COMPACT_ATOMS: atom_id res chain seq x y z
N MET A 1 8.50 -28.54 3.17
CA MET A 1 8.19 -27.51 4.22
C MET A 1 6.79 -27.03 3.94
N SER A 2 5.92 -26.88 4.93
CA SER A 2 4.57 -26.34 4.73
C SER A 2 4.70 -24.89 4.25
N GLU A 3 3.94 -24.52 3.21
CA GLU A 3 3.89 -23.16 2.69
C GLU A 3 3.44 -22.19 3.79
N ARG A 4 4.19 -21.09 3.99
CA ARG A 4 3.87 -20.08 5.00
C ARG A 4 2.64 -19.30 4.60
N VAL A 5 1.67 -19.16 5.50
CA VAL A 5 0.52 -18.29 5.31
C VAL A 5 0.88 -16.85 5.66
N LEU A 6 0.52 -15.92 4.79
CA LEU A 6 0.63 -14.48 4.99
C LEU A 6 -0.75 -13.83 4.78
N VAL A 7 -1.33 -13.31 5.85
CA VAL A 7 -2.64 -12.67 5.82
C VAL A 7 -2.47 -11.20 5.44
N ILE A 8 -3.21 -10.72 4.45
CA ILE A 8 -3.27 -9.29 4.13
C ILE A 8 -4.24 -8.60 5.08
N ALA A 9 -3.70 -7.80 6.00
CA ALA A 9 -4.45 -7.07 7.03
C ALA A 9 -5.13 -5.82 6.42
N SER A 10 -6.12 -6.05 5.56
CA SER A 10 -6.88 -4.99 4.89
C SER A 10 -8.25 -5.50 4.45
N GLY A 11 -9.29 -4.67 4.64
CA GLY A 11 -10.61 -4.84 4.03
C GLY A 11 -10.75 -4.17 2.65
N ASN A 12 -9.73 -3.44 2.19
CA ASN A 12 -9.76 -2.73 0.91
C ASN A 12 -9.40 -3.65 -0.26
N ALA A 13 -10.39 -3.95 -1.13
CA ALA A 13 -10.20 -4.84 -2.28
C ALA A 13 -9.12 -4.36 -3.26
N GLY A 14 -8.92 -3.04 -3.39
CA GLY A 14 -7.86 -2.47 -4.22
C GLY A 14 -6.47 -2.81 -3.67
N LYS A 15 -6.25 -2.60 -2.37
CA LYS A 15 -5.00 -2.97 -1.69
C LYS A 15 -4.73 -4.47 -1.77
N ILE A 16 -5.76 -5.31 -1.53
CA ILE A 16 -5.63 -6.77 -1.60
C ILE A 16 -5.16 -7.19 -3.00
N ARG A 17 -5.75 -6.65 -4.08
CA ARG A 17 -5.33 -6.95 -5.47
C ARG A 17 -3.88 -6.53 -5.74
N GLU A 18 -3.48 -5.34 -5.30
CA GLU A 18 -2.10 -4.86 -5.47
C GLU A 18 -1.11 -5.78 -4.74
N PHE A 19 -1.36 -6.14 -3.47
CA PHE A 19 -0.47 -7.04 -2.72
C PHE A 19 -0.46 -8.47 -3.27
N SER A 20 -1.59 -9.02 -3.69
CA SER A 20 -1.63 -10.35 -4.33
C SER A 20 -0.74 -10.37 -5.58
N SER A 21 -0.74 -9.31 -6.36
CA SER A 21 0.15 -9.18 -7.53
C SER A 21 1.62 -9.00 -7.14
N LEU A 22 1.93 -8.28 -6.05
CA LEU A 22 3.30 -8.09 -5.58
C LEU A 22 3.92 -9.38 -5.01
N LEU A 23 3.10 -10.19 -4.33
CA LEU A 23 3.52 -11.40 -3.63
C LEU A 23 3.52 -12.68 -4.51
N GLN A 24 2.99 -12.62 -5.74
CA GLN A 24 2.70 -13.79 -6.59
C GLN A 24 3.89 -14.72 -6.87
N ASN A 25 5.13 -14.20 -6.78
CA ASN A 25 6.36 -14.96 -7.07
C ASN A 25 7.12 -15.35 -5.79
N LEU A 26 6.52 -15.20 -4.62
CA LEU A 26 7.10 -15.61 -3.36
C LEU A 26 6.45 -16.91 -2.85
N PRO A 27 7.19 -17.78 -2.16
CA PRO A 27 6.68 -19.05 -1.64
C PRO A 27 5.81 -18.84 -0.38
N VAL A 28 4.74 -18.07 -0.55
CA VAL A 28 3.77 -17.76 0.51
C VAL A 28 2.37 -17.96 0.01
N ARG A 29 1.50 -18.52 0.84
CA ARG A 29 0.07 -18.55 0.62
C ARG A 29 -0.54 -17.24 1.13
N VAL A 30 -1.03 -16.42 0.22
CA VAL A 30 -1.64 -15.14 0.53
C VAL A 30 -3.12 -15.33 0.83
N GLU A 31 -3.58 -14.85 1.98
CA GLU A 31 -4.99 -14.89 2.36
C GLU A 31 -5.49 -13.49 2.76
N PRO A 32 -6.76 -13.17 2.49
CA PRO A 32 -7.37 -11.95 3.04
C PRO A 32 -7.60 -12.12 4.55
N GLN A 33 -7.66 -11.01 5.27
CA GLN A 33 -8.08 -11.07 6.69
C GLN A 33 -9.52 -11.59 6.82
N PRO A 34 -9.83 -12.33 7.90
CA PRO A 34 -11.19 -12.78 8.20
C PRO A 34 -12.16 -11.59 8.32
N VAL A 35 -13.40 -11.83 7.90
CA VAL A 35 -14.48 -10.85 8.06
C VAL A 35 -14.71 -10.56 9.55
N GLY A 36 -14.91 -9.29 9.89
CA GLY A 36 -15.21 -8.86 11.27
C GLY A 36 -13.99 -8.35 12.04
N ILE A 37 -12.76 -8.53 11.55
CA ILE A 37 -11.60 -7.89 12.17
C ILE A 37 -11.61 -6.41 11.78
N GLN A 38 -11.80 -5.54 12.77
CA GLN A 38 -11.69 -4.10 12.63
C GLN A 38 -10.63 -3.60 13.60
N VAL A 39 -9.69 -2.82 13.09
CA VAL A 39 -8.61 -2.25 13.89
C VAL A 39 -8.76 -0.73 13.87
N GLU A 40 -8.82 -0.13 15.04
CA GLU A 40 -8.84 1.32 15.17
C GLU A 40 -7.46 1.90 14.80
N GLU A 41 -7.44 2.73 13.76
CA GLU A 41 -6.24 3.43 13.32
C GLU A 41 -6.06 4.71 14.16
N SER A 42 -5.55 4.53 15.38
CA SER A 42 -5.31 5.61 16.36
C SER A 42 -3.89 6.20 16.28
N GLY A 43 -3.04 5.68 15.41
CA GLY A 43 -1.69 6.15 15.21
C GLY A 43 -1.62 7.52 14.51
N ASN A 44 -0.55 8.26 14.79
CA ASN A 44 -0.31 9.57 14.20
C ASN A 44 0.45 9.51 12.87
N THR A 45 1.01 8.34 12.54
CA THR A 45 1.77 8.10 11.31
C THR A 45 1.22 6.88 10.57
N PHE A 46 1.51 6.78 9.28
CA PHE A 46 1.20 5.58 8.50
C PHE A 46 1.86 4.34 9.09
N ARG A 47 3.08 4.49 9.60
CA ARG A 47 3.84 3.42 10.25
C ARG A 47 3.12 2.88 11.48
N ASP A 48 2.69 3.77 12.38
CA ASP A 48 1.98 3.36 13.61
C ASP A 48 0.69 2.59 13.26
N ASN A 49 -0.07 3.09 12.29
CA ASN A 49 -1.31 2.43 11.87
C ASN A 49 -1.06 1.09 11.16
N ALA A 50 -0.02 0.98 10.33
CA ALA A 50 0.37 -0.28 9.72
C ALA A 50 0.76 -1.32 10.79
N LEU A 51 1.55 -0.90 11.80
CA LEU A 51 1.93 -1.75 12.91
C LEU A 51 0.72 -2.26 13.69
N LEU A 52 -0.18 -1.36 14.11
CA LEU A 52 -1.41 -1.71 14.84
C LEU A 52 -2.24 -2.76 14.06
N LYS A 53 -2.42 -2.55 12.76
CA LYS A 53 -3.17 -3.48 11.91
C LYS A 53 -2.47 -4.84 11.77
N ALA A 54 -1.15 -4.85 11.53
CA ALA A 54 -0.40 -6.08 11.36
C ALA A 54 -0.47 -6.94 12.63
N GLN A 55 -0.22 -6.35 13.79
CA GLN A 55 -0.23 -7.04 15.08
C GLN A 55 -1.61 -7.60 15.40
N ALA A 56 -2.66 -6.79 15.29
CA ALA A 56 -4.02 -7.22 15.60
C ALA A 56 -4.49 -8.38 14.71
N VAL A 57 -4.18 -8.34 13.41
CA VAL A 57 -4.57 -9.41 12.49
C VAL A 57 -3.70 -10.66 12.69
N ALA A 58 -2.40 -10.51 12.95
CA ALA A 58 -1.51 -11.65 13.23
C ALA A 58 -1.94 -12.38 14.50
N GLU A 59 -2.24 -11.68 15.59
CA GLU A 59 -2.75 -12.23 16.84
C GLU A 59 -4.08 -12.96 16.63
N ALA A 60 -5.03 -12.30 15.94
CA ALA A 60 -6.36 -12.86 15.73
C ALA A 60 -6.37 -14.11 14.83
N THR A 61 -5.45 -14.22 13.88
CA THR A 61 -5.41 -15.32 12.89
C THR A 61 -4.45 -16.43 13.24
N GLY A 62 -3.47 -16.16 14.09
CA GLY A 62 -2.37 -17.10 14.36
C GLY A 62 -1.38 -17.26 13.21
N TYR A 63 -1.44 -16.39 12.20
CA TYR A 63 -0.53 -16.36 11.04
C TYR A 63 0.24 -15.04 10.98
N TRP A 64 1.29 -15.01 10.16
CA TRP A 64 1.90 -13.73 9.83
C TRP A 64 0.91 -12.82 9.11
N ALA A 65 0.93 -11.54 9.44
CA ALA A 65 0.08 -10.56 8.79
C ALA A 65 0.90 -9.42 8.19
N LEU A 66 0.60 -9.08 6.94
CA LEU A 66 1.12 -7.91 6.25
C LEU A 66 0.05 -6.82 6.25
N ALA A 67 0.35 -5.71 6.89
CA ALA A 67 -0.48 -4.52 6.85
C ALA A 67 0.14 -3.42 5.99
N ASP A 68 -0.74 -2.62 5.39
CA ASP A 68 -0.42 -1.37 4.71
C ASP A 68 -1.27 -0.25 5.32
N ASP A 69 -0.59 0.81 5.75
CA ASP A 69 -1.24 2.10 5.90
C ASP A 69 -0.64 3.11 4.93
N SER A 70 -1.51 3.85 4.26
CA SER A 70 -1.07 4.67 3.13
C SER A 70 -2.04 5.79 2.85
N GLY A 71 -1.52 6.88 2.32
CA GLY A 71 -2.34 8.03 1.99
C GLY A 71 -1.62 9.05 1.12
N LEU A 72 -2.40 10.04 0.73
CA LEU A 72 -1.97 11.18 -0.06
C LEU A 72 -1.59 12.33 0.88
N CYS A 73 -0.41 12.88 0.69
CA CYS A 73 0.05 14.09 1.37
C CYS A 73 0.23 15.21 0.35
N VAL A 74 -0.43 16.34 0.53
CA VAL A 74 -0.40 17.50 -0.39
C VAL A 74 0.29 18.68 0.27
N ASP A 75 1.32 19.21 -0.36
CA ASP A 75 2.18 20.26 0.23
C ASP A 75 1.40 21.52 0.58
N ALA A 76 0.56 21.99 -0.35
CA ALA A 76 -0.26 23.20 -0.14
C ALA A 76 -1.31 23.06 0.96
N LEU A 77 -1.62 21.82 1.38
CA LEU A 77 -2.55 21.51 2.45
C LEU A 77 -1.81 21.06 3.73
N ALA A 78 -0.55 21.44 3.90
CA ALA A 78 0.30 21.08 5.03
C ALA A 78 0.35 19.56 5.29
N GLY A 79 0.32 18.76 4.21
CA GLY A 79 0.35 17.30 4.27
C GLY A 79 -1.03 16.63 4.37
N ALA A 80 -2.12 17.39 4.48
CA ALA A 80 -3.46 16.80 4.42
C ALA A 80 -3.74 16.22 3.01
N PRO A 81 -4.60 15.19 2.89
CA PRO A 81 -5.31 14.45 3.96
C PRO A 81 -4.45 13.53 4.85
N GLY A 82 -3.25 13.12 4.42
CA GLY A 82 -2.32 12.32 5.23
C GLY A 82 -2.95 11.01 5.72
N VAL A 83 -2.79 10.70 7.00
CA VAL A 83 -3.36 9.49 7.65
C VAL A 83 -4.90 9.45 7.62
N PHE A 84 -5.54 10.57 7.30
CA PHE A 84 -7.00 10.66 7.15
C PHE A 84 -7.47 10.43 5.71
N SER A 85 -6.59 10.02 4.79
CA SER A 85 -6.90 9.87 3.36
C SER A 85 -8.16 9.04 3.09
N ALA A 86 -8.33 7.92 3.78
CA ALA A 86 -9.51 7.07 3.63
C ALA A 86 -10.78 7.64 4.28
N ARG A 87 -10.62 8.56 5.23
CA ARG A 87 -11.72 9.16 6.01
C ARG A 87 -12.00 10.63 5.65
N TYR A 88 -11.39 11.11 4.56
CA TYR A 88 -11.50 12.51 4.14
C TYR A 88 -12.90 12.87 3.64
N ALA A 89 -13.65 11.90 3.11
CA ALA A 89 -15.08 11.94 2.80
C ALA A 89 -15.62 10.51 2.65
N ASP A 90 -16.93 10.34 2.44
CA ASP A 90 -17.58 9.04 2.47
C ASP A 90 -17.31 8.18 1.22
N SER A 91 -17.03 8.80 0.07
CA SER A 91 -16.71 8.10 -1.18
C SER A 91 -15.43 8.64 -1.84
N ASP A 92 -14.85 7.86 -2.74
CA ASP A 92 -13.67 8.29 -3.51
C ASP A 92 -13.96 9.55 -4.33
N LEU A 93 -15.15 9.64 -4.92
CA LEU A 93 -15.56 10.83 -5.67
C LEU A 93 -15.62 12.07 -4.77
N GLU A 94 -16.22 11.95 -3.60
CA GLU A 94 -16.34 13.07 -2.66
C GLU A 94 -14.98 13.47 -2.08
N ARG A 95 -14.07 12.51 -1.83
CA ARG A 95 -12.67 12.77 -1.42
C ARG A 95 -11.96 13.61 -2.47
N ILE A 96 -12.05 13.21 -3.74
CA ILE A 96 -11.46 13.94 -4.87
C ILE A 96 -12.07 15.34 -4.97
N GLN A 97 -13.38 15.46 -4.93
CA GLN A 97 -14.08 16.76 -5.03
C GLN A 97 -13.69 17.68 -3.87
N ARG A 98 -13.60 17.16 -2.66
CA ARG A 98 -13.13 17.92 -1.49
C ARG A 98 -11.71 18.41 -1.69
N LEU A 99 -10.80 17.52 -2.06
CA LEU A 99 -9.40 17.84 -2.31
C LEU A 99 -9.25 18.96 -3.36
N LEU A 100 -9.94 18.82 -4.49
CA LEU A 100 -9.88 19.81 -5.56
C LEU A 100 -10.48 21.16 -5.15
N ARG A 101 -11.57 21.19 -4.38
CA ARG A 101 -12.12 22.43 -3.82
C ARG A 101 -11.16 23.12 -2.85
N GLU A 102 -10.53 22.37 -1.95
CA GLU A 102 -9.59 22.93 -0.98
C GLU A 102 -8.32 23.47 -1.65
N LEU A 103 -7.87 22.85 -2.73
CA LEU A 103 -6.75 23.35 -3.52
C LEU A 103 -7.12 24.55 -4.40
N GLY A 104 -8.36 24.62 -4.91
CA GLY A 104 -8.81 25.68 -5.82
C GLY A 104 -7.79 25.94 -6.92
N ASP A 105 -7.45 27.23 -7.11
CA ASP A 105 -6.48 27.70 -8.10
C ASP A 105 -5.05 27.72 -7.61
N CYS A 106 -4.73 27.05 -6.49
CA CYS A 106 -3.39 26.96 -5.95
C CYS A 106 -2.42 26.39 -7.00
N THR A 107 -1.33 27.08 -7.25
CA THR A 107 -0.31 26.68 -8.22
C THR A 107 0.67 25.63 -7.67
N ASN A 108 0.89 25.61 -6.35
CA ASN A 108 1.63 24.53 -5.71
C ASN A 108 0.73 23.30 -5.56
N ARG A 109 0.84 22.39 -6.49
CA ARG A 109 0.05 21.15 -6.50
C ARG A 109 0.91 19.92 -6.19
N ASN A 110 2.14 20.14 -5.67
CA ASN A 110 3.01 19.04 -5.28
C ASN A 110 2.33 18.16 -4.24
N ALA A 111 2.45 16.87 -4.45
CA ALA A 111 1.87 15.87 -3.59
C ALA A 111 2.72 14.61 -3.59
N ARG A 112 2.51 13.80 -2.60
CA ARG A 112 3.18 12.52 -2.45
C ARG A 112 2.21 11.48 -1.94
N PHE A 113 2.16 10.30 -2.57
CA PHE A 113 1.62 9.12 -1.93
C PHE A 113 2.69 8.45 -1.06
N SER A 114 2.30 8.06 0.12
CA SER A 114 3.15 7.32 1.06
C SER A 114 2.48 6.00 1.43
N ALA A 115 3.27 4.94 1.61
CA ALA A 115 2.82 3.68 2.17
C ALA A 115 3.83 3.19 3.20
N ALA A 116 3.35 2.84 4.39
CA ALA A 116 4.09 2.08 5.38
C ALA A 116 3.60 0.63 5.35
N LEU A 117 4.53 -0.31 5.24
CA LEU A 117 4.26 -1.75 5.29
C LEU A 117 4.85 -2.33 6.57
N CYS A 118 4.09 -3.15 7.25
CA CYS A 118 4.53 -3.87 8.43
C CYS A 118 4.15 -5.34 8.33
N ILE A 119 5.08 -6.24 8.66
CA ILE A 119 4.80 -7.67 8.88
C ILE A 119 4.94 -7.95 10.36
N ALA A 120 3.91 -8.55 10.96
CA ALA A 120 3.92 -8.98 12.34
C ALA A 120 3.69 -10.50 12.46
N ALA A 121 4.27 -11.10 13.50
CA ALA A 121 4.02 -12.48 13.91
C ALA A 121 2.87 -12.57 14.92
N PRO A 122 2.29 -13.78 15.13
CA PRO A 122 1.18 -13.98 16.06
C PRO A 122 1.47 -13.62 17.53
N ASP A 123 2.73 -13.59 17.92
CA ASP A 123 3.18 -13.18 19.27
C ASP A 123 3.27 -11.65 19.43
N GLY A 124 2.86 -10.88 18.41
CA GLY A 124 2.92 -9.43 18.38
C GLY A 124 4.28 -8.85 17.97
N SER A 125 5.29 -9.70 17.74
CA SER A 125 6.60 -9.21 17.30
C SER A 125 6.56 -8.67 15.87
N THR A 126 7.24 -7.54 15.66
CA THR A 126 7.42 -6.95 14.33
C THR A 126 8.54 -7.67 13.61
N LEU A 127 8.23 -8.26 12.46
CA LEU A 127 9.20 -9.00 11.65
C LEU A 127 9.90 -8.12 10.61
N ALA A 128 9.19 -7.17 10.03
CA ALA A 128 9.73 -6.21 9.08
C ALA A 128 8.85 -4.95 9.01
N GLU A 129 9.49 -3.81 8.79
CA GLU A 129 8.83 -2.51 8.56
C GLU A 129 9.58 -1.72 7.50
N VAL A 130 8.85 -1.14 6.57
CA VAL A 130 9.40 -0.27 5.52
C VAL A 130 8.43 0.83 5.14
N GLU A 131 8.95 1.90 4.54
CA GLU A 131 8.14 2.95 3.93
C GLU A 131 8.54 3.19 2.48
N GLY A 132 7.56 3.49 1.63
CA GLY A 132 7.78 3.85 0.24
C GLY A 132 6.94 5.05 -0.16
N HIS A 133 7.50 5.89 -1.04
CA HIS A 133 6.88 7.13 -1.46
C HIS A 133 6.84 7.23 -2.98
N CYS A 134 5.80 7.87 -3.51
CA CYS A 134 5.70 8.24 -4.92
C CYS A 134 5.39 9.73 -5.01
N GLU A 135 6.33 10.51 -5.52
CA GLU A 135 6.16 11.94 -5.74
C GLU A 135 5.29 12.20 -6.97
N GLY A 136 4.50 13.25 -6.93
CA GLY A 136 3.58 13.61 -7.99
C GLY A 136 2.98 14.99 -7.83
N LEU A 137 1.92 15.22 -8.59
CA LEU A 137 1.15 16.46 -8.61
C LEU A 137 -0.35 16.15 -8.57
N ILE A 138 -1.13 17.03 -7.95
CA ILE A 138 -2.59 16.96 -8.07
C ILE A 138 -3.04 17.69 -9.32
N THR A 139 -3.71 16.98 -10.22
CA THR A 139 -4.29 17.55 -11.44
C THR A 139 -5.48 18.46 -11.13
N PHE A 140 -5.87 19.33 -12.08
CA PHE A 140 -7.05 20.19 -11.93
C PHE A 140 -8.36 19.45 -12.17
N CYS A 141 -8.31 18.33 -12.87
CA CYS A 141 -9.47 17.48 -13.17
C CYS A 141 -9.06 16.01 -13.14
N THR A 142 -10.05 15.13 -13.04
CA THR A 142 -9.83 13.68 -13.08
C THR A 142 -9.41 13.21 -14.47
N ARG A 143 -8.48 12.25 -14.53
CA ARG A 143 -8.04 11.55 -15.74
C ARG A 143 -7.87 10.06 -15.47
N GLY A 144 -8.29 9.23 -16.42
CA GLY A 144 -8.28 7.77 -16.30
C GLY A 144 -9.41 7.21 -15.43
N ASP A 145 -9.55 5.90 -15.46
CA ASP A 145 -10.63 5.15 -14.82
C ASP A 145 -10.15 3.91 -14.04
N GLN A 146 -8.83 3.68 -14.04
CA GLN A 146 -8.24 2.57 -13.31
C GLN A 146 -7.99 2.92 -11.84
N GLY A 147 -7.79 1.88 -11.01
CA GLY A 147 -7.38 2.05 -9.62
C GLY A 147 -8.51 2.38 -8.65
N PHE A 148 -8.23 3.21 -7.64
CA PHE A 148 -9.15 3.60 -6.58
C PHE A 148 -8.65 4.86 -5.84
N GLY A 149 -9.51 5.42 -4.98
CA GLY A 149 -9.14 6.58 -4.15
C GLY A 149 -8.82 7.81 -5.00
N TYR A 150 -7.66 8.39 -4.75
CA TYR A 150 -7.19 9.61 -5.42
C TYR A 150 -6.44 9.36 -6.74
N ASP A 151 -6.39 8.11 -7.22
CA ASP A 151 -5.67 7.73 -8.44
C ASP A 151 -6.01 8.62 -9.66
N PRO A 152 -7.28 9.03 -9.88
CA PRO A 152 -7.66 9.87 -11.04
C PRO A 152 -7.12 11.30 -11.01
N VAL A 153 -6.63 11.78 -9.87
CA VAL A 153 -6.12 13.15 -9.73
C VAL A 153 -4.65 13.22 -9.33
N PHE A 154 -3.99 12.09 -9.13
CA PHE A 154 -2.58 12.05 -8.79
C PHE A 154 -1.73 11.71 -10.01
N GLU A 155 -1.08 12.72 -10.60
CA GLU A 155 -0.12 12.55 -11.68
C GLU A 155 1.25 12.22 -11.12
N VAL A 156 1.82 11.09 -11.54
CA VAL A 156 3.16 10.66 -11.12
C VAL A 156 4.22 11.56 -11.73
N LYS A 157 5.13 12.06 -10.90
CA LYS A 157 6.21 12.96 -11.31
C LYS A 157 6.99 12.39 -12.51
N ASN A 158 7.17 13.22 -13.52
CA ASN A 158 7.90 12.92 -14.77
C ASN A 158 7.25 11.82 -15.64
N SER A 159 6.05 11.38 -15.37
CA SER A 159 5.37 10.39 -16.22
C SER A 159 4.32 11.01 -17.17
N GLY A 160 3.75 12.15 -16.77
CA GLY A 160 2.61 12.75 -17.47
C GLY A 160 1.30 11.97 -17.33
N LEU A 161 1.29 10.86 -16.57
CA LEU A 161 0.13 9.99 -16.36
C LEU A 161 -0.32 10.04 -14.91
N THR A 162 -1.63 10.02 -14.70
CA THR A 162 -2.20 9.75 -13.37
C THR A 162 -2.11 8.25 -13.05
N PHE A 163 -2.23 7.88 -11.78
CA PHE A 163 -2.31 6.47 -11.42
C PHE A 163 -3.50 5.76 -12.07
N ALA A 164 -4.60 6.48 -12.33
CA ALA A 164 -5.77 5.92 -13.01
C ALA A 164 -5.60 5.75 -14.53
N GLU A 165 -4.57 6.34 -15.12
CA GLU A 165 -4.16 6.13 -16.52
C GLU A 165 -3.11 5.03 -16.66
N MET A 166 -2.56 4.51 -15.55
CA MET A 166 -1.51 3.49 -15.55
C MET A 166 -2.09 2.08 -15.50
N SER A 167 -1.42 1.15 -16.21
CA SER A 167 -1.66 -0.27 -15.98
C SER A 167 -1.24 -0.69 -14.56
N LEU A 168 -1.81 -1.79 -14.06
CA LEU A 168 -1.44 -2.34 -12.76
C LEU A 168 0.08 -2.61 -12.65
N GLU A 169 0.71 -3.08 -13.72
CA GLU A 169 2.17 -3.32 -13.77
C GLU A 169 2.98 -2.02 -13.65
N ASN A 170 2.56 -0.95 -14.33
CA ASN A 170 3.21 0.35 -14.19
C ASN A 170 3.01 0.92 -12.78
N LYS A 171 1.81 0.83 -12.23
CA LYS A 171 1.52 1.25 -10.87
C LYS A 171 2.32 0.45 -9.83
N LYS A 172 2.47 -0.88 -10.02
CA LYS A 172 3.31 -1.76 -9.22
C LYS A 172 4.78 -1.32 -9.23
N LYS A 173 5.29 -0.90 -10.38
CA LYS A 173 6.70 -0.48 -10.54
C LYS A 173 6.97 0.91 -9.96
N HIS A 174 6.08 1.85 -10.16
CA HIS A 174 6.32 3.28 -9.89
C HIS A 174 5.58 3.79 -8.64
N GLY A 175 4.53 3.10 -8.21
CA GLY A 175 3.69 3.51 -7.09
C GLY A 175 4.36 3.35 -5.73
N HIS A 176 3.80 4.03 -4.74
CA HIS A 176 4.26 4.01 -3.35
C HIS A 176 4.31 2.60 -2.75
N ARG A 177 3.27 1.77 -2.97
CA ARG A 177 3.24 0.36 -2.50
C ARG A 177 4.28 -0.50 -3.18
N GLY A 178 4.46 -0.35 -4.49
CA GLY A 178 5.49 -1.07 -5.22
C GLY A 178 6.90 -0.73 -4.73
N ARG A 179 7.16 0.55 -4.47
CA ARG A 179 8.44 1.03 -3.91
C ARG A 179 8.65 0.53 -2.48
N ALA A 180 7.62 0.61 -1.62
CA ALA A 180 7.69 0.05 -0.28
C ALA A 180 7.93 -1.48 -0.34
N PHE A 181 7.22 -2.18 -1.22
CA PHE A 181 7.39 -3.62 -1.37
C PHE A 181 8.77 -4.02 -1.91
N ALA A 182 9.38 -3.22 -2.78
CA ALA A 182 10.75 -3.44 -3.24
C ALA A 182 11.77 -3.42 -2.08
N LEU A 183 11.51 -2.61 -1.04
CA LEU A 183 12.31 -2.59 0.19
C LEU A 183 11.97 -3.77 1.11
N LEU A 184 10.68 -4.16 1.18
CA LEU A 184 10.22 -5.26 2.03
C LEU A 184 10.64 -6.64 1.50
N LYS A 185 10.67 -6.81 0.18
CA LYS A 185 10.88 -8.11 -0.48
C LYS A 185 12.13 -8.83 -0.01
N PRO A 186 13.34 -8.23 0.07
CA PRO A 186 14.54 -8.90 0.55
C PRO A 186 14.42 -9.39 2.01
N GLU A 187 13.78 -8.59 2.88
CA GLU A 187 13.54 -8.97 4.26
C GLU A 187 12.56 -10.14 4.35
N LEU A 188 11.49 -10.11 3.56
CA LEU A 188 10.50 -11.19 3.51
C LEU A 188 11.13 -12.48 2.96
N GLU A 189 11.93 -12.42 1.90
CA GLU A 189 12.67 -13.56 1.36
C GLU A 189 13.59 -14.20 2.42
N LYS A 190 14.31 -13.38 3.17
CA LYS A 190 15.15 -13.83 4.29
C LYS A 190 14.34 -14.51 5.39
N LEU A 191 13.20 -13.93 5.79
CA LEU A 191 12.29 -14.51 6.78
C LEU A 191 11.70 -15.86 6.33
N LEU A 192 11.49 -16.03 5.03
CA LEU A 192 11.00 -17.26 4.42
C LEU A 192 12.09 -18.32 4.23
N GLY A 193 13.37 -17.96 4.42
CA GLY A 193 14.51 -18.82 4.07
C GLY A 193 14.63 -19.04 2.56
N TYR A 194 14.08 -18.14 1.75
CA TYR A 194 14.02 -18.18 0.29
C TYR A 194 15.12 -17.29 -0.30
N ASN A 195 15.78 -17.78 -1.35
CA ASN A 195 16.79 -17.02 -2.08
C ASN A 195 16.44 -17.09 -3.58
N SER A 196 15.85 -16.02 -4.10
CA SER A 196 15.41 -15.91 -5.49
C SER A 196 16.51 -16.24 -6.50
N ASP A 197 17.77 -15.88 -6.21
CA ASP A 197 18.92 -16.10 -7.10
C ASP A 197 19.36 -17.58 -7.17
N LYS A 198 19.11 -18.36 -6.10
CA LYS A 198 19.48 -19.78 -6.03
C LYS A 198 18.35 -20.73 -6.39
N ASP A 199 17.11 -20.30 -6.21
CA ASP A 199 15.94 -21.18 -6.39
C ASP A 199 15.33 -21.03 -7.79
N ALA A 200 15.63 -19.96 -8.54
CA ALA A 200 15.25 -19.81 -9.95
C ALA A 200 15.90 -20.88 -10.84
N ASP A 201 17.12 -21.29 -10.54
CA ASP A 201 17.84 -22.36 -11.29
C ASP A 201 17.26 -23.76 -11.07
N LYS A 202 16.51 -23.99 -9.99
CA LYS A 202 15.87 -25.29 -9.71
C LYS A 202 14.55 -25.48 -10.47
N ILE A 203 13.85 -24.39 -10.79
CA ILE A 203 12.57 -24.41 -11.51
C ILE A 203 12.80 -24.57 -13.03
N ALA A 204 13.94 -24.10 -13.56
CA ALA A 204 14.29 -24.22 -14.97
C ALA A 204 14.77 -25.62 -15.39
N ASN A 205 15.01 -26.53 -14.44
CA ASN A 205 15.55 -27.88 -14.69
C ASN A 205 14.56 -29.03 -14.38
N HIS A 206 13.27 -28.74 -14.32
CA HIS A 206 12.17 -29.71 -14.26
C HIS A 206 11.14 -29.42 -15.33
#